data_f58fd7256863520f4a7cb01ab74fa6ca
#
_entry.id   f58fd7256863520f4a7cb01ab74fa6ca
#
_cell.length_a   1.000
_cell.length_b   1.000
_cell.length_c   1.000
_cell.angle_alpha   90.00
_cell.angle_beta   90.00
_cell.angle_gamma   90.00
#
_symmetry.space_group_name_H-M   'P 1'
#
loop_
_entity.id
_entity.type
_entity.pdbx_description
1 polymer ?
#
loop_
_entity_poly.entity_id
_entity_poly.type
_entity_poly.pdbx_seq_one_letter_code
_entity_poly.pdbx_strand_id
1 'polypeptide(L)'
;MYPYFLNINPYPSSPTPALVDSRILGGNTHKQARTAILSCIEDLYGKLGSNPTDKDFRLITMIQDVGSGKTHLALHIRGLPELSTNTVTSYVDLSRVSPRDIYNTYESILSGFSNEDVITMREAIISMLSFKAEKNVGPARKIFKYGLSDRIAGKSFSDKARLVLQGKETMNYDYVDEVLRDEFSEIQIDLIKGIVGDKFRGDSANVRTLEGVLNSLSAIANLNFRLLNKLTIFQFDEFDSNKETLEIIKALINAHIPSSLLMLIMTPASYNEIKKENASVFDRMEKANYKIDLAGSNTVTELLDIIFE
;
A
#
# COMPACT_ATOMS: atom_id res chain seq x y z
N MET A 1 22.71 -4.36 35.72
CA MET A 1 23.18 -3.18 34.95
C MET A 1 23.55 -3.70 33.57
N TYR A 2 22.94 -3.18 32.53
CA TYR A 2 23.27 -3.56 31.15
C TYR A 2 24.66 -2.98 30.75
N PRO A 3 25.34 -3.54 29.73
CA PRO A 3 26.55 -2.92 29.19
C PRO A 3 26.30 -1.44 28.88
N TYR A 4 27.32 -0.62 29.02
CA TYR A 4 27.28 0.83 28.82
C TYR A 4 26.38 1.63 29.79
N PHE A 5 26.18 1.12 31.03
CA PHE A 5 25.48 1.83 32.11
C PHE A 5 23.97 2.09 31.84
N LEU A 6 23.36 1.39 30.89
CA LEU A 6 21.96 1.51 30.61
C LEU A 6 21.11 0.87 31.72
N ASN A 7 20.10 1.58 32.19
CA ASN A 7 19.17 1.08 33.21
C ASN A 7 18.07 0.19 32.63
N ILE A 8 17.84 0.27 31.33
CA ILE A 8 16.83 -0.46 30.58
C ILE A 8 17.51 -1.11 29.38
N ASN A 9 17.11 -2.33 29.03
CA ASN A 9 17.56 -2.94 27.77
C ASN A 9 17.01 -2.13 26.60
N PRO A 10 17.85 -1.48 25.78
CA PRO A 10 17.40 -0.71 24.62
C PRO A 10 16.91 -1.60 23.48
N TYR A 11 17.23 -2.89 23.52
CA TYR A 11 16.83 -3.82 22.48
C TYR A 11 15.47 -4.44 22.83
N PRO A 12 14.55 -4.55 21.85
CA PRO A 12 13.30 -5.26 22.06
C PRO A 12 13.55 -6.73 22.41
N SER A 13 12.64 -7.32 23.17
CA SER A 13 12.70 -8.75 23.52
C SER A 13 12.54 -9.66 22.30
N SER A 14 11.99 -9.15 21.20
CA SER A 14 11.92 -9.81 19.90
C SER A 14 12.76 -9.02 18.91
N PRO A 15 13.67 -9.67 18.16
CA PRO A 15 14.46 -9.01 17.13
C PRO A 15 13.65 -8.61 15.89
N THR A 16 12.41 -9.12 15.77
CA THR A 16 11.54 -8.82 14.63
C THR A 16 10.59 -7.68 15.01
N PRO A 17 10.61 -6.54 14.32
CA PRO A 17 9.67 -5.47 14.59
C PRO A 17 8.24 -5.95 14.32
N ALA A 18 7.42 -5.92 15.36
CA ALA A 18 6.02 -6.36 15.30
C ALA A 18 5.07 -5.26 14.80
N LEU A 19 5.52 -4.01 14.79
CA LEU A 19 4.71 -2.82 14.50
C LEU A 19 5.52 -1.84 13.65
N VAL A 20 4.81 -0.92 13.01
CA VAL A 20 5.38 0.24 12.36
C VAL A 20 6.22 1.02 13.39
N ASP A 21 7.53 1.07 13.18
CA ASP A 21 8.45 1.75 14.08
C ASP A 21 9.09 2.94 13.36
N SER A 22 8.70 4.15 13.76
CA SER A 22 9.26 5.40 13.24
C SER A 22 10.56 5.80 13.92
N ARG A 23 10.97 5.06 14.96
CA ARG A 23 12.19 5.34 15.71
C ARG A 23 13.40 4.81 14.97
N ILE A 24 14.47 5.50 15.05
CA ILE A 24 15.86 5.23 14.72
C ILE A 24 16.12 4.19 13.62
N LEU A 25 16.60 4.66 12.49
CA LEU A 25 17.27 3.85 11.50
C LEU A 25 18.74 3.65 11.88
N GLY A 26 19.20 2.39 11.83
CA GLY A 26 20.61 2.08 12.02
C GLY A 26 21.53 2.71 10.97
N GLY A 27 22.64 3.29 11.38
CA GLY A 27 23.79 3.68 10.59
C GLY A 27 23.56 4.55 9.34
N ASN A 28 24.65 5.02 8.76
CA ASN A 28 24.61 5.89 7.58
C ASN A 28 24.00 5.21 6.34
N THR A 29 24.22 3.92 6.16
CA THR A 29 23.69 3.15 5.03
C THR A 29 22.17 3.13 5.03
N HIS A 30 21.55 2.92 6.19
CA HIS A 30 20.08 2.96 6.33
C HIS A 30 19.53 4.37 6.15
N LYS A 31 20.21 5.39 6.67
CA LYS A 31 19.85 6.81 6.48
C LYS A 31 19.90 7.18 4.99
N GLN A 32 20.93 6.74 4.27
CA GLN A 32 21.03 6.94 2.81
C GLN A 32 19.94 6.20 2.04
N ALA A 33 19.65 4.94 2.41
CA ALA A 33 18.58 4.16 1.82
C ALA A 33 17.20 4.83 2.03
N ARG A 34 16.93 5.30 3.24
CA ARG A 34 15.73 6.09 3.53
C ARG A 34 15.64 7.32 2.63
N THR A 35 16.70 8.10 2.53
CA THR A 35 16.74 9.30 1.68
C THR A 35 16.47 8.96 0.22
N ALA A 36 17.09 7.90 -0.31
CA ALA A 36 16.87 7.46 -1.68
C ALA A 36 15.41 7.05 -1.94
N ILE A 37 14.79 6.32 -1.01
CA ILE A 37 13.38 5.92 -1.10
C ILE A 37 12.46 7.15 -1.07
N LEU A 38 12.69 8.07 -0.14
CA LEU A 38 11.91 9.31 -0.04
C LEU A 38 12.03 10.14 -1.31
N SER A 39 13.23 10.35 -1.83
CA SER A 39 13.44 11.08 -3.09
C SER A 39 12.76 10.40 -4.27
N CYS A 40 12.73 9.08 -4.32
CA CYS A 40 12.01 8.34 -5.36
C CYS A 40 10.49 8.58 -5.29
N ILE A 41 9.93 8.60 -4.09
CA ILE A 41 8.50 8.85 -3.86
C ILE A 41 8.15 10.29 -4.22
N GLU A 42 8.96 11.26 -3.79
CA GLU A 42 8.78 12.69 -4.11
C GLU A 42 8.87 12.95 -5.62
N ASP A 43 9.83 12.35 -6.32
CA ASP A 43 9.98 12.46 -7.78
C ASP A 43 8.76 11.88 -8.50
N LEU A 44 8.28 10.71 -8.09
CA LEU A 44 7.07 10.12 -8.66
C LEU A 44 5.83 10.98 -8.41
N TYR A 45 5.67 11.47 -7.19
CA TYR A 45 4.54 12.33 -6.81
C TYR A 45 4.56 13.66 -7.57
N GLY A 46 5.72 14.28 -7.72
CA GLY A 46 5.89 15.53 -8.47
C GLY A 46 5.54 15.37 -9.96
N LYS A 47 5.90 14.26 -10.58
CA LYS A 47 5.55 13.96 -11.98
C LYS A 47 4.06 13.78 -12.20
N LEU A 48 3.41 13.03 -11.32
CA LEU A 48 1.96 12.82 -11.40
C LEU A 48 1.16 14.10 -11.17
N GLY A 49 1.63 14.98 -10.30
CA GLY A 49 1.03 16.31 -10.11
C GLY A 49 1.14 17.20 -11.35
N SER A 50 2.17 17.01 -12.17
CA SER A 50 2.40 17.80 -13.40
C SER A 50 1.60 17.27 -14.57
N ASN A 51 1.39 15.97 -14.66
CA ASN A 51 0.63 15.32 -15.73
C ASN A 51 -0.06 14.03 -15.22
N PRO A 52 -1.29 14.15 -14.73
CA PRO A 52 -2.00 13.01 -14.12
C PRO A 52 -2.31 11.87 -15.11
N THR A 53 -2.05 12.02 -16.40
CA THR A 53 -2.19 10.95 -17.40
C THR A 53 -0.93 10.10 -17.55
N ASP A 54 0.20 10.52 -16.98
CA ASP A 54 1.44 9.77 -17.06
C ASP A 54 1.33 8.47 -16.26
N LYS A 55 1.68 7.36 -16.93
CA LYS A 55 1.74 6.02 -16.35
C LYS A 55 3.05 5.81 -15.57
N ASP A 56 3.43 6.78 -14.76
CA ASP A 56 4.67 6.68 -14.02
C ASP A 56 4.55 5.63 -12.92
N PHE A 57 5.48 4.69 -12.98
CA PHE A 57 5.67 3.58 -12.05
C PHE A 57 7.14 3.60 -11.61
N ARG A 58 7.41 3.18 -10.37
CA ARG A 58 8.77 3.03 -9.87
C ARG A 58 8.98 1.65 -9.29
N LEU A 59 10.16 1.12 -9.54
CA LEU A 59 10.64 -0.14 -8.96
C LEU A 59 11.85 0.14 -8.07
N ILE A 60 11.79 -0.32 -6.83
CA ILE A 60 12.91 -0.33 -5.89
C ILE A 60 13.26 -1.77 -5.57
N THR A 61 14.52 -2.14 -5.72
CA THR A 61 15.07 -3.41 -5.28
C THR A 61 15.98 -3.17 -4.08
N MET A 62 15.66 -3.78 -2.94
CA MET A 62 16.45 -3.68 -1.72
C MET A 62 17.05 -5.03 -1.38
N ILE A 63 18.39 -5.09 -1.34
CA ILE A 63 19.16 -6.30 -1.06
C ILE A 63 19.90 -6.10 0.24
N GLN A 64 19.71 -7.02 1.19
CA GLN A 64 20.32 -6.89 2.51
C GLN A 64 20.41 -8.25 3.22
N ASP A 65 21.48 -8.48 3.96
CA ASP A 65 21.67 -9.70 4.73
C ASP A 65 20.60 -9.95 5.78
N VAL A 66 20.47 -11.21 6.20
CA VAL A 66 19.58 -11.59 7.30
C VAL A 66 20.03 -10.88 8.58
N GLY A 67 19.07 -10.33 9.31
CA GLY A 67 19.34 -9.61 10.58
C GLY A 67 19.87 -8.18 10.41
N SER A 68 20.02 -7.68 9.21
CA SER A 68 20.55 -6.33 8.93
C SER A 68 19.52 -5.20 9.01
N GLY A 69 18.25 -5.51 9.33
CA GLY A 69 17.19 -4.51 9.52
C GLY A 69 16.33 -4.21 8.30
N LYS A 70 16.26 -5.08 7.26
CA LYS A 70 15.40 -4.92 6.07
C LYS A 70 13.95 -4.61 6.42
N THR A 71 13.36 -5.53 7.17
CA THR A 71 11.97 -5.42 7.64
C THR A 71 11.78 -4.16 8.48
N HIS A 72 12.76 -3.82 9.32
CA HIS A 72 12.70 -2.59 10.10
C HIS A 72 12.69 -1.35 9.21
N LEU A 73 13.55 -1.26 8.20
CA LEU A 73 13.57 -0.15 7.24
C LEU A 73 12.24 -0.05 6.49
N ALA A 74 11.68 -1.17 6.01
CA ALA A 74 10.39 -1.19 5.31
C ALA A 74 9.25 -0.67 6.20
N LEU A 75 9.20 -1.12 7.44
CA LEU A 75 8.18 -0.70 8.42
C LEU A 75 8.42 0.75 8.89
N HIS A 76 9.69 1.17 9.03
CA HIS A 76 10.04 2.55 9.33
C HIS A 76 9.53 3.50 8.23
N ILE A 77 9.79 3.20 6.95
CA ILE A 77 9.29 4.00 5.82
C ILE A 77 7.76 4.12 5.87
N ARG A 78 7.07 3.01 6.12
CA ARG A 78 5.61 3.00 6.26
C ARG A 78 5.11 3.90 7.40
N GLY A 79 5.87 3.99 8.49
CA GLY A 79 5.53 4.76 9.69
C GLY A 79 5.89 6.24 9.64
N LEU A 80 6.52 6.72 8.56
CA LEU A 80 6.93 8.11 8.46
C LEU A 80 5.73 9.04 8.29
N PRO A 81 5.51 10.02 9.19
CA PRO A 81 4.39 10.95 9.09
C PRO A 81 4.39 11.74 7.78
N GLU A 82 5.56 12.14 7.27
CA GLU A 82 5.71 12.87 6.02
C GLU A 82 5.25 12.07 4.79
N LEU A 83 5.26 10.73 4.86
CA LEU A 83 4.75 9.87 3.79
C LEU A 83 3.26 9.56 3.94
N SER A 84 2.74 9.45 5.14
CA SER A 84 1.34 9.10 5.39
C SER A 84 0.36 10.08 4.74
N THR A 85 0.77 11.32 4.49
CA THR A 85 -0.02 12.32 3.76
C THR A 85 -0.08 12.05 2.27
N ASN A 86 0.97 11.46 1.68
CA ASN A 86 1.15 11.32 0.23
C ASN A 86 1.11 9.88 -0.26
N THR A 87 1.10 8.89 0.64
CA THR A 87 1.15 7.48 0.26
C THR A 87 0.16 6.62 1.05
N VAL A 88 -0.23 5.51 0.43
CA VAL A 88 -0.93 4.37 1.05
C VAL A 88 -0.07 3.14 0.80
N THR A 89 0.28 2.40 1.83
CA THR A 89 1.24 1.30 1.73
C THR A 89 0.60 -0.04 2.07
N SER A 90 0.75 -1.00 1.15
CA SER A 90 0.51 -2.41 1.40
C SER A 90 1.83 -3.12 1.67
N TYR A 91 1.98 -3.74 2.83
CA TYR A 91 3.15 -4.53 3.21
C TYR A 91 2.79 -6.02 3.25
N VAL A 92 3.56 -6.83 2.53
CA VAL A 92 3.40 -8.28 2.44
C VAL A 92 4.70 -8.98 2.84
N ASP A 93 4.64 -9.78 3.89
CA ASP A 93 5.69 -10.74 4.24
C ASP A 93 5.42 -12.05 3.48
N LEU A 94 6.13 -12.28 2.39
CA LEU A 94 5.93 -13.44 1.52
C LEU A 94 6.23 -14.77 2.21
N SER A 95 7.03 -14.77 3.28
CA SER A 95 7.30 -15.98 4.06
C SER A 95 6.06 -16.52 4.77
N ARG A 96 5.07 -15.67 5.02
CA ARG A 96 3.81 -16.01 5.70
C ARG A 96 2.67 -16.34 4.76
N VAL A 97 2.85 -16.16 3.44
CA VAL A 97 1.82 -16.50 2.45
C VAL A 97 1.87 -18.00 2.19
N SER A 98 0.79 -18.73 2.49
CA SER A 98 0.72 -20.18 2.30
C SER A 98 -0.71 -20.64 1.98
N PRO A 99 -0.93 -21.37 0.87
CA PRO A 99 0.01 -21.58 -0.23
C PRO A 99 0.36 -20.26 -0.95
N ARG A 100 1.54 -20.21 -1.56
CA ARG A 100 1.98 -19.05 -2.35
C ARG A 100 1.41 -19.14 -3.76
N ASP A 101 0.11 -18.94 -3.89
CA ASP A 101 -0.60 -18.86 -5.17
C ASP A 101 -1.06 -17.42 -5.44
N ILE A 102 -1.67 -17.22 -6.61
CA ILE A 102 -2.15 -15.92 -7.07
C ILE A 102 -3.19 -15.36 -6.09
N TYR A 103 -4.12 -16.21 -5.65
CA TYR A 103 -5.21 -15.77 -4.76
C TYR A 103 -4.70 -15.36 -3.38
N ASN A 104 -3.94 -16.21 -2.72
CA ASN A 104 -3.41 -15.93 -1.37
C ASN A 104 -2.43 -14.75 -1.37
N THR A 105 -1.65 -14.59 -2.44
CA THR A 105 -0.78 -13.42 -2.59
C THR A 105 -1.60 -12.14 -2.74
N TYR A 106 -2.67 -12.15 -3.54
CA TYR A 106 -3.57 -11.02 -3.67
C TYR A 106 -4.26 -10.67 -2.36
N GLU A 107 -4.82 -11.66 -1.65
CA GLU A 107 -5.41 -11.46 -0.32
C GLU A 107 -4.41 -10.87 0.69
N SER A 108 -3.16 -11.32 0.62
CA SER A 108 -2.09 -10.77 1.46
C SER A 108 -1.78 -9.32 1.11
N ILE A 109 -1.84 -8.94 -0.17
CA ILE A 109 -1.70 -7.54 -0.59
C ILE A 109 -2.86 -6.70 -0.04
N LEU A 110 -4.11 -7.15 -0.14
CA LEU A 110 -5.25 -6.43 0.42
C LEU A 110 -5.15 -6.30 1.94
N SER A 111 -4.73 -7.36 2.61
CA SER A 111 -4.53 -7.38 4.07
C SER A 111 -3.32 -6.55 4.52
N GLY A 112 -2.39 -6.29 3.62
CA GLY A 112 -1.21 -5.45 3.85
C GLY A 112 -1.51 -3.97 4.05
N PHE A 113 -2.66 -3.48 3.57
CA PHE A 113 -3.11 -2.10 3.84
C PHE A 113 -3.50 -1.94 5.31
N SER A 114 -3.19 -0.80 5.90
CA SER A 114 -3.60 -0.50 7.28
C SER A 114 -5.12 -0.31 7.37
N ASN A 115 -5.68 -0.56 8.56
CA ASN A 115 -7.10 -0.26 8.78
C ASN A 115 -7.40 1.24 8.62
N GLU A 116 -6.47 2.10 9.00
CA GLU A 116 -6.58 3.54 8.88
C GLU A 116 -6.65 3.98 7.41
N ASP A 117 -5.82 3.39 6.53
CA ASP A 117 -5.87 3.66 5.09
C ASP A 117 -7.21 3.25 4.49
N VAL A 118 -7.74 2.07 4.86
CA VAL A 118 -9.04 1.58 4.38
C VAL A 118 -10.18 2.47 4.89
N ILE A 119 -10.14 2.91 6.15
CA ILE A 119 -11.12 3.84 6.71
C ILE A 119 -11.06 5.18 5.96
N THR A 120 -9.87 5.73 5.75
CA THR A 120 -9.68 7.00 5.03
C THR A 120 -10.23 6.92 3.61
N MET A 121 -9.99 5.81 2.91
CA MET A 121 -10.54 5.59 1.57
C MET A 121 -12.07 5.48 1.60
N ARG A 122 -12.63 4.76 2.57
CA ARG A 122 -14.08 4.66 2.78
C ARG A 122 -14.72 6.03 3.01
N GLU A 123 -14.11 6.86 3.85
CA GLU A 123 -14.57 8.22 4.11
C GLU A 123 -14.55 9.09 2.86
N ALA A 124 -13.48 9.02 2.07
CA ALA A 124 -13.37 9.75 0.81
C ALA A 124 -14.44 9.31 -0.21
N ILE A 125 -14.70 8.00 -0.32
CA ILE A 125 -15.74 7.46 -1.21
C ILE A 125 -17.12 7.95 -0.77
N ILE A 126 -17.46 7.83 0.50
CA ILE A 126 -18.77 8.26 1.01
C ILE A 126 -18.97 9.77 0.83
N SER A 127 -17.92 10.56 1.06
CA SER A 127 -17.94 12.02 0.83
C SER A 127 -18.14 12.35 -0.66
N MET A 128 -17.47 11.65 -1.57
CA MET A 128 -17.65 11.79 -3.01
C MET A 128 -19.10 11.45 -3.41
N LEU A 129 -19.66 10.36 -2.91
CA LEU A 129 -21.04 9.96 -3.20
C LEU A 129 -22.05 10.99 -2.67
N SER A 130 -21.83 11.55 -1.48
CA SER A 130 -22.70 12.59 -0.95
C SER A 130 -22.66 13.87 -1.78
N PHE A 131 -21.49 14.30 -2.23
CA PHE A 131 -21.32 15.44 -3.12
C PHE A 131 -22.02 15.24 -4.48
N LYS A 132 -21.93 14.03 -5.04
CA LYS A 132 -22.67 13.67 -6.27
C LYS A 132 -24.17 13.67 -6.02
N ALA A 133 -24.63 13.25 -4.85
CA ALA A 133 -26.02 13.29 -4.46
C ALA A 133 -26.59 14.73 -4.42
N GLU A 134 -25.79 15.69 -4.01
CA GLU A 134 -26.21 17.10 -4.03
C GLU A 134 -26.35 17.65 -5.44
N LYS A 135 -25.55 17.18 -6.39
CA LYS A 135 -25.56 17.63 -7.79
C LYS A 135 -26.58 16.87 -8.65
N ASN A 136 -26.72 15.56 -8.46
CA ASN A 136 -27.57 14.70 -9.25
C ASN A 136 -28.51 13.86 -8.36
N VAL A 137 -29.64 14.42 -8.09
CA VAL A 137 -30.54 14.08 -6.99
C VAL A 137 -31.27 12.73 -7.13
N GLY A 138 -31.32 12.13 -8.30
CA GLY A 138 -32.13 10.91 -8.55
C GLY A 138 -31.55 9.65 -7.89
N PRO A 139 -30.59 8.93 -8.54
CA PRO A 139 -30.04 7.68 -8.03
C PRO A 139 -29.28 7.86 -6.71
N ALA A 140 -28.57 8.98 -6.55
CA ALA A 140 -27.80 9.26 -5.36
C ALA A 140 -28.66 9.41 -4.09
N ARG A 141 -29.91 9.89 -4.19
CA ARG A 141 -30.88 9.83 -3.07
C ARG A 141 -31.17 8.43 -2.63
N LYS A 142 -31.26 7.50 -3.56
CA LYS A 142 -31.53 6.09 -3.26
C LYS A 142 -30.37 5.44 -2.52
N ILE A 143 -29.11 5.82 -2.83
CA ILE A 143 -27.91 5.34 -2.13
C ILE A 143 -28.00 5.65 -0.64
N PHE A 144 -28.32 6.90 -0.27
CA PHE A 144 -28.40 7.34 1.13
C PHE A 144 -29.78 7.11 1.76
N LYS A 145 -30.70 6.42 1.07
CA LYS A 145 -32.08 6.23 1.54
C LYS A 145 -32.72 7.54 1.99
N TYR A 146 -32.46 8.63 1.26
CA TYR A 146 -32.91 9.96 1.61
C TYR A 146 -34.40 10.13 1.30
N GLY A 147 -35.22 10.22 2.35
CA GLY A 147 -36.66 10.28 2.28
C GLY A 147 -37.27 11.64 2.58
N LEU A 148 -38.60 11.69 2.58
CA LEU A 148 -39.38 12.88 2.91
C LEU A 148 -39.10 13.34 4.36
N SER A 149 -38.97 12.40 5.29
CA SER A 149 -38.65 12.68 6.69
C SER A 149 -37.30 13.42 6.87
N ASP A 150 -36.27 13.04 6.08
CA ASP A 150 -34.97 13.68 6.12
C ASP A 150 -35.07 15.14 5.60
N ARG A 151 -35.88 15.32 4.53
CA ARG A 151 -36.13 16.64 3.96
C ARG A 151 -36.89 17.56 4.92
N ILE A 152 -37.91 17.03 5.62
CA ILE A 152 -38.66 17.80 6.64
C ILE A 152 -37.75 18.14 7.82
N ALA A 153 -36.86 17.24 8.22
CA ALA A 153 -35.87 17.45 9.27
C ALA A 153 -34.70 18.36 8.85
N GLY A 154 -34.66 18.84 7.60
CA GLY A 154 -33.61 19.72 7.09
C GLY A 154 -32.26 19.06 6.97
N LYS A 155 -32.18 17.72 6.91
CA LYS A 155 -30.90 16.99 6.76
C LYS A 155 -30.35 17.18 5.36
N SER A 156 -29.04 17.35 5.26
CA SER A 156 -28.28 17.31 4.00
C SER A 156 -27.83 15.89 3.66
N PHE A 157 -27.31 15.68 2.43
CA PHE A 157 -26.63 14.41 2.09
C PHE A 157 -25.35 14.23 2.88
N SER A 158 -24.66 15.32 3.21
CA SER A 158 -23.47 15.28 4.09
C SER A 158 -23.83 14.79 5.50
N ASP A 159 -25.00 15.17 6.03
CA ASP A 159 -25.48 14.64 7.32
C ASP A 159 -25.75 13.14 7.24
N LYS A 160 -26.35 12.67 6.15
CA LYS A 160 -26.58 11.24 5.90
C LYS A 160 -25.27 10.48 5.77
N ALA A 161 -24.31 11.02 5.02
CA ALA A 161 -22.96 10.45 4.90
C ALA A 161 -22.28 10.29 6.26
N ARG A 162 -22.37 11.32 7.11
CA ARG A 162 -21.83 11.26 8.49
C ARG A 162 -22.50 10.18 9.34
N LEU A 163 -23.82 10.01 9.22
CA LEU A 163 -24.53 8.94 9.94
C LEU A 163 -24.12 7.55 9.46
N VAL A 164 -23.86 7.37 8.15
CA VAL A 164 -23.32 6.13 7.59
C VAL A 164 -21.92 5.85 8.13
N LEU A 165 -21.02 6.85 8.15
CA LEU A 165 -19.66 6.73 8.69
C LEU A 165 -19.67 6.37 10.18
N GLN A 166 -20.66 6.87 10.94
CA GLN A 166 -20.85 6.53 12.36
C GLN A 166 -21.52 5.15 12.58
N GLY A 167 -21.86 4.42 11.52
CA GLY A 167 -22.58 3.15 11.62
C GLY A 167 -24.04 3.27 12.07
N LYS A 168 -24.60 4.49 12.10
CA LYS A 168 -25.98 4.75 12.53
C LYS A 168 -27.01 4.55 11.41
N GLU A 169 -26.57 4.63 10.17
CA GLU A 169 -27.38 4.37 8.98
C GLU A 169 -26.62 3.48 8.00
N THR A 170 -27.36 2.84 7.08
CA THR A 170 -26.81 1.98 6.02
C THR A 170 -27.07 2.58 4.66
N MET A 171 -26.16 2.36 3.72
CA MET A 171 -26.34 2.72 2.31
C MET A 171 -27.03 1.62 1.53
N ASN A 172 -27.64 1.98 0.42
CA ASN A 172 -28.09 1.04 -0.59
C ASN A 172 -27.08 0.99 -1.74
N TYR A 173 -26.33 -0.11 -1.82
CA TYR A 173 -25.26 -0.28 -2.79
C TYR A 173 -25.74 -0.57 -4.22
N ASP A 174 -27.01 -0.98 -4.40
CA ASP A 174 -27.57 -1.34 -5.71
C ASP A 174 -27.59 -0.17 -6.70
N TYR A 175 -27.55 1.05 -6.18
CA TYR A 175 -27.60 2.27 -6.99
C TYR A 175 -26.23 2.93 -7.19
N VAL A 176 -25.15 2.35 -6.64
CA VAL A 176 -23.78 2.91 -6.77
C VAL A 176 -23.33 2.88 -8.23
N ASP A 177 -23.68 1.81 -8.97
CA ASP A 177 -23.36 1.68 -10.40
C ASP A 177 -23.98 2.80 -11.24
N GLU A 178 -25.25 3.17 -10.97
CA GLU A 178 -25.94 4.22 -11.73
C GLU A 178 -25.27 5.60 -11.55
N VAL A 179 -24.64 5.82 -10.41
CA VAL A 179 -24.00 7.12 -10.08
C VAL A 179 -22.55 7.18 -10.57
N LEU A 180 -21.86 6.05 -10.64
CA LEU A 180 -20.41 6.02 -10.90
C LEU A 180 -20.04 5.54 -12.31
N ARG A 181 -20.95 4.93 -13.05
CA ARG A 181 -20.71 4.30 -14.37
C ARG A 181 -19.99 5.19 -15.38
N ASP A 182 -20.29 6.48 -15.38
CA ASP A 182 -19.71 7.42 -16.36
C ASP A 182 -18.27 7.84 -16.02
N GLU A 183 -17.82 7.57 -14.77
CA GLU A 183 -16.53 8.06 -14.30
C GLU A 183 -15.57 6.94 -13.86
N PHE A 184 -16.09 5.76 -13.55
CA PHE A 184 -15.33 4.63 -13.01
C PHE A 184 -15.61 3.36 -13.81
N SER A 185 -14.59 2.52 -13.96
CA SER A 185 -14.72 1.18 -14.55
C SER A 185 -15.52 0.25 -13.61
N GLU A 186 -16.05 -0.86 -14.16
CA GLU A 186 -16.75 -1.86 -13.36
C GLU A 186 -15.91 -2.37 -12.19
N ILE A 187 -14.63 -2.67 -12.42
CA ILE A 187 -13.70 -3.12 -11.37
C ILE A 187 -13.54 -2.06 -10.26
N GLN A 188 -13.46 -0.79 -10.63
CA GLN A 188 -13.40 0.29 -9.63
C GLN A 188 -14.71 0.42 -8.85
N ILE A 189 -15.85 0.26 -9.50
CA ILE A 189 -17.16 0.30 -8.85
C ILE A 189 -17.32 -0.86 -7.88
N ASP A 190 -16.92 -2.07 -8.25
CA ASP A 190 -16.95 -3.24 -7.37
C ASP A 190 -16.03 -3.06 -6.16
N LEU A 191 -14.82 -2.52 -6.35
CA LEU A 191 -13.94 -2.16 -5.25
C LEU A 191 -14.55 -1.10 -4.34
N ILE A 192 -15.17 -0.06 -4.90
CA ILE A 192 -15.86 0.99 -4.14
C ILE A 192 -16.97 0.36 -3.28
N LYS A 193 -17.80 -0.52 -3.86
CA LYS A 193 -18.84 -1.25 -3.12
C LYS A 193 -18.25 -2.10 -2.00
N GLY A 194 -17.14 -2.81 -2.27
CA GLY A 194 -16.44 -3.62 -1.30
C GLY A 194 -15.90 -2.79 -0.13
N ILE A 195 -15.24 -1.67 -0.42
CA ILE A 195 -14.68 -0.77 0.61
C ILE A 195 -15.79 -0.17 1.48
N VAL A 196 -16.86 0.34 0.87
CA VAL A 196 -17.96 0.96 1.61
C VAL A 196 -18.77 -0.07 2.38
N GLY A 197 -18.91 -1.29 1.83
CA GLY A 197 -19.63 -2.41 2.44
C GLY A 197 -18.83 -3.18 3.49
N ASP A 198 -17.63 -2.73 3.83
CA ASP A 198 -16.69 -3.40 4.75
C ASP A 198 -16.30 -4.82 4.32
N LYS A 199 -16.21 -5.03 3.01
CA LYS A 199 -15.86 -6.30 2.36
C LYS A 199 -14.56 -6.23 1.57
N PHE A 200 -13.77 -5.19 1.74
CA PHE A 200 -12.53 -4.97 0.98
C PHE A 200 -11.56 -6.16 1.05
N ARG A 201 -11.54 -6.88 2.18
CA ARG A 201 -10.65 -8.01 2.46
C ARG A 201 -11.30 -9.39 2.32
N GLY A 202 -12.47 -9.52 1.79
CA GLY A 202 -13.17 -10.80 1.84
C GLY A 202 -14.01 -11.18 0.62
N ASP A 203 -14.02 -10.36 -0.41
CA ASP A 203 -14.88 -10.61 -1.59
C ASP A 203 -14.09 -10.59 -2.90
N SER A 204 -12.93 -11.25 -2.90
CA SER A 204 -12.07 -11.43 -4.07
C SER A 204 -12.53 -12.59 -4.98
N ALA A 205 -13.76 -13.06 -4.83
CA ALA A 205 -14.30 -14.19 -5.59
C ALA A 205 -14.19 -14.03 -7.13
N ASN A 206 -14.06 -12.79 -7.61
CA ASN A 206 -13.91 -12.46 -9.03
C ASN A 206 -12.43 -12.36 -9.47
N VAL A 207 -11.47 -12.43 -8.55
CA VAL A 207 -10.04 -12.25 -8.85
C VAL A 207 -9.31 -13.58 -8.78
N ARG A 208 -9.56 -14.47 -9.75
CA ARG A 208 -8.93 -15.81 -9.82
C ARG A 208 -7.81 -15.91 -10.84
N THR A 209 -7.59 -14.88 -11.63
CA THR A 209 -6.58 -14.85 -12.69
C THR A 209 -5.54 -13.78 -12.42
N LEU A 210 -4.35 -13.96 -12.95
CA LEU A 210 -3.29 -12.97 -12.85
C LEU A 210 -3.71 -11.61 -13.42
N GLU A 211 -4.41 -11.62 -14.55
CA GLU A 211 -4.96 -10.41 -15.16
C GLU A 211 -5.97 -9.71 -14.24
N GLY A 212 -6.87 -10.49 -13.61
CA GLY A 212 -7.81 -9.96 -12.62
C GLY A 212 -7.12 -9.30 -11.43
N VAL A 213 -6.04 -9.91 -10.92
CA VAL A 213 -5.21 -9.31 -9.85
C VAL A 213 -4.61 -7.99 -10.31
N LEU A 214 -3.97 -7.95 -11.49
CA LEU A 214 -3.35 -6.73 -12.02
C LEU A 214 -4.36 -5.61 -12.21
N ASN A 215 -5.52 -5.92 -12.78
CA ASN A 215 -6.58 -4.96 -12.98
C ASN A 215 -7.12 -4.41 -11.66
N SER A 216 -7.28 -5.27 -10.66
CA SER A 216 -7.74 -4.88 -9.33
C SER A 216 -6.70 -3.99 -8.61
N LEU A 217 -5.42 -4.36 -8.62
CA LEU A 217 -4.36 -3.55 -8.01
C LEU A 217 -4.20 -2.20 -8.73
N SER A 218 -4.34 -2.18 -10.06
CA SER A 218 -4.37 -0.94 -10.83
C SER A 218 -5.55 -0.06 -10.45
N ALA A 219 -6.74 -0.66 -10.26
CA ALA A 219 -7.92 0.06 -9.81
C ALA A 219 -7.74 0.64 -8.40
N ILE A 220 -7.13 -0.11 -7.47
CA ILE A 220 -6.82 0.37 -6.11
C ILE A 220 -5.85 1.57 -6.17
N ALA A 221 -4.76 1.47 -6.92
CA ALA A 221 -3.79 2.55 -7.06
C ALA A 221 -4.44 3.81 -7.67
N ASN A 222 -5.28 3.64 -8.68
CA ASN A 222 -6.01 4.73 -9.30
C ASN A 222 -7.03 5.38 -8.33
N LEU A 223 -7.75 4.58 -7.55
CA LEU A 223 -8.68 5.10 -6.55
C LEU A 223 -7.95 5.88 -5.46
N ASN A 224 -6.83 5.36 -4.95
CA ASN A 224 -6.00 6.07 -3.98
C ASN A 224 -5.56 7.43 -4.51
N PHE A 225 -5.09 7.48 -5.76
CA PHE A 225 -4.63 8.72 -6.36
C PHE A 225 -5.79 9.70 -6.62
N ARG A 226 -6.90 9.22 -7.21
CA ARG A 226 -8.05 10.08 -7.55
C ARG A 226 -8.80 10.64 -6.36
N LEU A 227 -8.95 9.83 -5.31
CA LEU A 227 -9.79 10.20 -4.15
C LEU A 227 -9.00 10.80 -3.01
N LEU A 228 -7.75 10.34 -2.80
CA LEU A 228 -6.92 10.76 -1.67
C LEU A 228 -5.72 11.60 -2.11
N ASN A 229 -5.44 11.69 -3.41
CA ASN A 229 -4.19 12.25 -3.95
C ASN A 229 -2.95 11.56 -3.36
N LYS A 230 -3.00 10.22 -3.19
CA LYS A 230 -1.93 9.41 -2.60
C LYS A 230 -1.42 8.37 -3.58
N LEU A 231 -0.10 8.18 -3.59
CA LEU A 231 0.54 7.05 -4.28
C LEU A 231 0.28 5.74 -3.56
N THR A 232 0.27 4.63 -4.28
CA THR A 232 0.21 3.30 -3.68
C THR A 232 1.59 2.65 -3.68
N ILE A 233 2.07 2.22 -2.52
CA ILE A 233 3.32 1.48 -2.37
C ILE A 233 2.99 0.02 -2.10
N PHE A 234 3.48 -0.88 -2.94
CA PHE A 234 3.43 -2.32 -2.73
C PHE A 234 4.81 -2.79 -2.25
N GLN A 235 4.91 -3.16 -0.97
CA GLN A 235 6.14 -3.67 -0.37
C GLN A 235 6.05 -5.19 -0.22
N PHE A 236 6.96 -5.92 -0.85
CA PHE A 236 7.11 -7.36 -0.74
C PHE A 236 8.40 -7.69 -0.01
N ASP A 237 8.29 -8.13 1.22
CA ASP A 237 9.40 -8.58 2.06
C ASP A 237 9.59 -10.09 1.95
N GLU A 238 10.81 -10.55 2.23
CA GLU A 238 11.25 -11.94 2.08
C GLU A 238 10.98 -12.49 0.67
N PHE A 239 11.21 -11.64 -0.36
CA PHE A 239 11.09 -12.02 -1.75
C PHE A 239 12.19 -13.04 -2.13
N ASP A 240 11.77 -14.16 -2.70
CA ASP A 240 12.63 -15.30 -3.03
C ASP A 240 12.37 -15.84 -4.44
N SER A 241 13.00 -16.97 -4.78
CA SER A 241 12.91 -17.64 -6.07
C SER A 241 11.66 -18.50 -6.26
N ASN A 242 10.66 -18.41 -5.37
CA ASN A 242 9.41 -19.16 -5.55
C ASN A 242 8.77 -18.85 -6.91
N LYS A 243 8.51 -19.87 -7.71
CA LYS A 243 8.09 -19.75 -9.11
C LYS A 243 6.79 -18.95 -9.26
N GLU A 244 5.80 -19.22 -8.43
CA GLU A 244 4.50 -18.53 -8.51
C GLU A 244 4.61 -17.08 -8.10
N THR A 245 5.37 -16.80 -7.05
CA THR A 245 5.68 -15.42 -6.63
C THR A 245 6.45 -14.67 -7.72
N LEU A 246 7.43 -15.28 -8.36
CA LEU A 246 8.19 -14.69 -9.47
C LEU A 246 7.28 -14.31 -10.65
N GLU A 247 6.31 -15.15 -11.03
CA GLU A 247 5.38 -14.83 -12.11
C GLU A 247 4.45 -13.67 -11.76
N ILE A 248 3.97 -13.58 -10.52
CA ILE A 248 3.15 -12.46 -10.05
C ILE A 248 3.97 -11.17 -10.06
N ILE A 249 5.17 -11.17 -9.51
CA ILE A 249 6.04 -9.98 -9.46
C ILE A 249 6.45 -9.54 -10.86
N LYS A 250 6.79 -10.48 -11.75
CA LYS A 250 7.07 -10.19 -13.16
C LYS A 250 5.89 -9.50 -13.85
N ALA A 251 4.69 -9.98 -13.59
CA ALA A 251 3.48 -9.38 -14.14
C ALA A 251 3.23 -7.97 -13.59
N LEU A 252 3.43 -7.76 -12.28
CA LEU A 252 3.33 -6.43 -11.65
C LEU A 252 4.34 -5.44 -12.24
N ILE A 253 5.60 -5.86 -12.41
CA ILE A 253 6.62 -5.00 -13.02
C ILE A 253 6.24 -4.66 -14.47
N ASN A 254 5.73 -5.62 -15.24
CA ASN A 254 5.34 -5.39 -16.64
C ASN A 254 4.10 -4.52 -16.79
N ALA A 255 3.18 -4.60 -15.84
CA ALA A 255 1.95 -3.84 -15.88
C ALA A 255 2.17 -2.33 -15.71
N HIS A 256 3.30 -1.92 -15.10
CA HIS A 256 3.61 -0.51 -14.83
C HIS A 256 2.39 0.22 -14.26
N ILE A 257 1.85 -0.31 -13.14
CA ILE A 257 0.63 0.21 -12.53
C ILE A 257 0.80 1.71 -12.24
N PRO A 258 -0.03 2.58 -12.83
CA PRO A 258 0.10 4.02 -12.66
C PRO A 258 -0.03 4.43 -11.18
N SER A 259 0.67 5.50 -10.81
CA SER A 259 0.62 6.06 -9.43
C SER A 259 1.04 5.05 -8.36
N SER A 260 1.94 4.12 -8.71
CA SER A 260 2.42 3.13 -7.76
C SER A 260 3.94 2.96 -7.76
N LEU A 261 4.42 2.47 -6.63
CA LEU A 261 5.79 2.07 -6.39
C LEU A 261 5.81 0.63 -5.91
N LEU A 262 6.60 -0.20 -6.56
CA LEU A 262 6.87 -1.58 -6.17
C LEU A 262 8.22 -1.65 -5.46
N MET A 263 8.24 -2.16 -4.24
CA MET A 263 9.44 -2.37 -3.45
C MET A 263 9.63 -3.86 -3.20
N LEU A 264 10.74 -4.41 -3.72
CA LEU A 264 11.13 -5.80 -3.53
C LEU A 264 12.29 -5.87 -2.54
N ILE A 265 12.09 -6.60 -1.46
CA ILE A 265 13.03 -6.71 -0.35
C ILE A 265 13.47 -8.16 -0.23
N MET A 266 14.78 -8.42 -0.30
CA MET A 266 15.31 -9.76 -0.37
C MET A 266 16.71 -9.88 0.23
N THR A 267 17.15 -11.13 0.40
CA THR A 267 18.53 -11.45 0.78
C THR A 267 19.44 -11.53 -0.45
N PRO A 268 20.78 -11.38 -0.30
CA PRO A 268 21.74 -11.64 -1.37
C PRO A 268 21.64 -13.07 -1.91
N ALA A 269 21.30 -14.04 -1.06
CA ALA A 269 21.10 -15.44 -1.48
C ALA A 269 19.92 -15.54 -2.44
N SER A 270 18.73 -15.02 -2.06
CA SER A 270 17.54 -14.99 -2.92
C SER A 270 17.78 -14.24 -4.23
N TYR A 271 18.47 -13.10 -4.17
CA TYR A 271 18.85 -12.32 -5.35
C TYR A 271 19.69 -13.13 -6.35
N ASN A 272 20.72 -13.85 -5.85
CA ASN A 272 21.58 -14.69 -6.68
C ASN A 272 20.85 -15.93 -7.23
N GLU A 273 19.88 -16.46 -6.50
CA GLU A 273 19.05 -17.58 -6.93
C GLU A 273 18.09 -17.14 -8.05
N ILE A 274 17.42 -16.00 -7.89
CA ILE A 274 16.56 -15.42 -8.94
C ILE A 274 17.35 -15.17 -10.23
N LYS A 275 18.61 -14.71 -10.13
CA LYS A 275 19.51 -14.57 -11.28
C LYS A 275 19.69 -15.85 -12.08
N LYS A 276 19.78 -17.00 -11.39
CA LYS A 276 19.95 -18.29 -12.04
C LYS A 276 18.66 -18.83 -12.63
N GLU A 277 17.54 -18.63 -11.93
CA GLU A 277 16.27 -19.27 -12.26
C GLU A 277 15.39 -18.45 -13.19
N ASN A 278 15.44 -17.11 -13.10
CA ASN A 278 14.58 -16.24 -13.88
C ASN A 278 15.31 -14.96 -14.35
N ALA A 279 16.10 -15.13 -15.44
CA ALA A 279 16.86 -14.02 -16.03
C ALA A 279 15.98 -12.81 -16.41
N SER A 280 14.70 -13.03 -16.75
CA SER A 280 13.79 -11.96 -17.12
C SER A 280 13.38 -11.08 -15.94
N VAL A 281 13.09 -11.67 -14.77
CA VAL A 281 12.81 -10.91 -13.53
C VAL A 281 14.09 -10.23 -13.07
N PHE A 282 15.22 -10.96 -13.09
CA PHE A 282 16.52 -10.43 -12.71
C PHE A 282 16.89 -9.19 -13.51
N ASP A 283 16.79 -9.22 -14.85
CA ASP A 283 17.09 -8.07 -15.72
C ASP A 283 16.25 -6.83 -15.36
N ARG A 284 14.98 -7.03 -15.01
CA ARG A 284 14.12 -5.93 -14.55
C ARG A 284 14.53 -5.37 -13.19
N MET A 285 14.93 -6.23 -12.28
CA MET A 285 15.43 -5.82 -10.96
C MET A 285 16.74 -5.03 -11.08
N GLU A 286 17.63 -5.43 -11.99
CA GLU A 286 18.86 -4.68 -12.30
C GLU A 286 18.59 -3.31 -12.93
N LYS A 287 17.53 -3.21 -13.71
CA LYS A 287 17.07 -1.96 -14.33
C LYS A 287 16.09 -1.18 -13.44
N ALA A 288 15.92 -1.58 -12.19
CA ALA A 288 15.12 -0.86 -11.22
C ALA A 288 15.54 0.62 -11.14
N ASN A 289 14.58 1.49 -10.88
CA ASN A 289 14.85 2.91 -10.71
C ASN A 289 15.86 3.17 -9.58
N TYR A 290 15.76 2.36 -8.52
CA TYR A 290 16.69 2.38 -7.40
C TYR A 290 17.01 0.95 -6.97
N LYS A 291 18.32 0.64 -6.94
CA LYS A 291 18.85 -0.58 -6.33
C LYS A 291 19.58 -0.17 -5.07
N ILE A 292 19.10 -0.64 -3.94
CA ILE A 292 19.64 -0.34 -2.62
C ILE A 292 20.32 -1.60 -2.10
N ASP A 293 21.64 -1.55 -2.02
CA ASP A 293 22.44 -2.61 -1.43
C ASP A 293 22.89 -2.17 -0.04
N LEU A 294 22.34 -2.83 0.98
CA LEU A 294 22.66 -2.56 2.38
C LEU A 294 23.65 -3.60 2.94
N ALA A 295 24.38 -4.29 2.09
CA ALA A 295 25.41 -5.25 2.48
C ALA A 295 26.64 -4.53 3.05
N GLY A 296 26.51 -4.02 4.25
CA GLY A 296 27.60 -3.43 5.01
C GLY A 296 27.32 -3.58 6.49
N SER A 297 28.23 -4.15 7.25
CA SER A 297 28.12 -4.13 8.71
C SER A 297 28.23 -2.70 9.20
N ASN A 298 27.32 -2.29 10.07
CA ASN A 298 27.47 -1.04 10.81
C ASN A 298 28.82 -1.03 11.53
N THR A 299 29.54 0.08 11.43
CA THR A 299 30.77 0.27 12.20
C THR A 299 30.43 0.34 13.68
N VAL A 300 31.41 0.06 14.54
CA VAL A 300 31.24 0.19 16.00
C VAL A 300 30.76 1.59 16.37
N THR A 301 31.25 2.62 15.68
CA THR A 301 30.82 4.01 15.88
C THR A 301 29.35 4.20 15.56
N GLU A 302 28.88 3.67 14.44
CA GLU A 302 27.45 3.74 14.05
C GLU A 302 26.55 2.98 15.02
N LEU A 303 26.99 1.85 15.55
CA LEU A 303 26.26 1.11 16.59
C LEU A 303 26.18 1.91 17.90
N LEU A 304 27.25 2.62 18.26
CA LEU A 304 27.25 3.50 19.43
C LEU A 304 26.30 4.70 19.23
N ASP A 305 26.31 5.32 18.06
CA ASP A 305 25.40 6.41 17.74
C ASP A 305 23.92 5.97 17.87
N ILE A 306 23.57 4.76 17.38
CA ILE A 306 22.23 4.19 17.54
C ILE A 306 21.84 3.98 19.00
N ILE A 307 22.80 3.64 19.86
CA ILE A 307 22.55 3.38 21.29
C ILE A 307 22.37 4.69 22.07
N PHE A 308 22.99 5.76 21.64
CA PHE A 308 23.03 7.03 22.37
C PHE A 308 22.10 8.12 21.79
N GLU A 309 21.52 7.93 20.60
CA GLU A 309 20.38 8.72 20.11
C GLU A 309 19.07 8.25 20.76
#